data_3c239f54b1e1470af86df9a94f195e07
#
_entry.id   3c239f54b1e1470af86df9a94f195e07
#
_cell.length_a   1.000
_cell.length_b   1.000
_cell.length_c   1.000
_cell.angle_alpha   90.00
_cell.angle_beta   90.00
_cell.angle_gamma   90.00
#
_symmetry.space_group_name_H-M   'P 1'
#
loop_
_entity.id
_entity.type
_entity.pdbx_description
1 polymer ?
#
loop_
_entity_poly.entity_id
_entity_poly.type
_entity_poly.pdbx_seq_one_letter_code
_entity_poly.pdbx_strand_id
1 'polypeptide(L)'
;MKNQIEPVLINERYLRNKIHTIRGQKVMLDSDLAMIYGYTTKSFNQQVLRNIEKFDEDFMFQISENETKLLLRSQNVTLNKNNNKQGIHYKYRPFVFNESGIYMLMTVLRGDLAIKQSKALIRLFKRMKDYIVGSREQLPSKKFIKTIKGLLSNPTLTLN
;
A
#
# COMPACT_ATOMS: atom_id res chain seq x y z
N MET A 1 19.12 -23.62 -3.03
CA MET A 1 17.73 -23.89 -3.43
C MET A 1 16.89 -22.64 -3.18
N LYS A 2 16.41 -22.07 -4.24
CA LYS A 2 15.46 -20.97 -4.14
C LYS A 2 14.11 -21.57 -3.79
N ASN A 3 13.58 -21.31 -2.62
CA ASN A 3 12.17 -21.57 -2.33
C ASN A 3 11.35 -20.67 -3.25
N GLN A 4 11.04 -21.17 -4.43
CA GLN A 4 10.16 -20.47 -5.35
C GLN A 4 8.74 -20.64 -4.83
N ILE A 5 8.28 -19.60 -4.16
CA ILE A 5 6.86 -19.41 -3.91
C ILE A 5 6.25 -19.05 -5.27
N GLU A 6 5.20 -19.75 -5.67
CA GLU A 6 4.52 -19.43 -6.91
C GLU A 6 4.08 -17.96 -6.93
N PRO A 7 4.33 -17.23 -8.02
CA PRO A 7 3.98 -15.83 -8.10
C PRO A 7 2.46 -15.65 -8.05
N VAL A 8 2.03 -14.76 -7.19
CA VAL A 8 0.63 -14.40 -7.07
C VAL A 8 0.19 -13.62 -8.31
N LEU A 9 -0.93 -13.99 -8.89
CA LEU A 9 -1.54 -13.21 -9.95
C LEU A 9 -2.08 -11.88 -9.39
N ILE A 10 -1.40 -10.80 -9.72
CA ILE A 10 -1.78 -9.47 -9.27
C ILE A 10 -2.88 -8.92 -10.16
N ASN A 11 -4.03 -8.66 -9.58
CA ASN A 11 -5.10 -7.90 -10.20
C ASN A 11 -5.54 -6.76 -9.27
N GLU A 12 -6.38 -5.88 -9.77
CA GLU A 12 -6.82 -4.71 -9.02
C GLU A 12 -7.55 -5.08 -7.72
N ARG A 13 -8.40 -6.10 -7.77
CA ARG A 13 -9.11 -6.60 -6.59
C ARG A 13 -8.15 -7.12 -5.53
N TYR A 14 -7.16 -7.91 -5.92
CA TYR A 14 -6.13 -8.41 -5.03
C TYR A 14 -5.36 -7.25 -4.37
N LEU A 15 -4.91 -6.30 -5.17
CA LEU A 15 -4.15 -5.16 -4.68
C LEU A 15 -4.96 -4.32 -3.70
N ARG A 16 -6.22 -4.01 -4.03
CA ARG A 16 -7.11 -3.25 -3.13
C ARG A 16 -7.29 -3.92 -1.78
N ASN A 17 -7.41 -5.25 -1.75
CA ASN A 17 -7.54 -6.02 -0.51
C ASN A 17 -6.27 -6.01 0.34
N LYS A 18 -5.12 -5.74 -0.24
CA LYS A 18 -3.81 -5.71 0.44
C LYS A 18 -3.35 -4.30 0.80
N ILE A 19 -4.06 -3.29 0.38
CA ILE A 19 -3.78 -1.90 0.76
C ILE A 19 -4.54 -1.58 2.05
N HIS A 20 -3.79 -1.12 3.05
CA HIS A 20 -4.31 -0.70 4.34
C HIS A 20 -4.09 0.79 4.55
N THR A 21 -4.90 1.40 5.39
CA THR A 21 -4.68 2.79 5.82
C THR A 21 -4.12 2.77 7.23
N ILE A 22 -2.86 3.19 7.38
CA ILE A 22 -2.16 3.28 8.66
C ILE A 22 -1.52 4.66 8.78
N ARG A 23 -1.75 5.36 9.87
CA ARG A 23 -1.27 6.72 10.11
C ARG A 23 -1.65 7.69 8.98
N GLY A 24 -2.86 7.52 8.43
CA GLY A 24 -3.35 8.34 7.32
C GLY A 24 -2.72 8.06 5.95
N GLN A 25 -1.90 7.03 5.84
CA GLN A 25 -1.22 6.65 4.60
C GLN A 25 -1.76 5.32 4.06
N LYS A 26 -1.82 5.20 2.74
CA LYS A 26 -2.09 3.93 2.07
C LYS A 26 -0.79 3.13 2.01
N VAL A 27 -0.79 1.94 2.59
CA VAL A 27 0.40 1.10 2.74
C VAL A 27 0.10 -0.36 2.43
N MET A 28 1.16 -1.10 2.09
CA MET A 28 1.13 -2.55 1.97
C MET A 28 2.12 -3.17 2.97
N LEU A 29 1.78 -4.36 3.45
CA LEU A 29 2.62 -5.11 4.38
C LEU A 29 3.81 -5.75 3.65
N ASP A 30 4.92 -5.88 4.37
CA ASP A 30 6.10 -6.61 3.93
C ASP A 30 5.79 -8.06 3.50
N SER A 31 4.97 -8.77 4.27
CA SER A 31 4.56 -10.14 3.95
C SER A 31 3.77 -10.25 2.65
N ASP A 32 2.91 -9.28 2.35
CA ASP A 32 2.14 -9.25 1.12
C ASP A 32 3.03 -8.92 -0.09
N LEU A 33 3.93 -7.96 0.07
CA LEU A 33 4.91 -7.60 -0.96
C LEU A 33 5.89 -8.74 -1.21
N ALA A 34 6.35 -9.40 -0.16
CA ALA A 34 7.20 -10.59 -0.29
C ALA A 34 6.53 -11.66 -1.15
N MET A 35 5.26 -11.96 -0.87
CA MET A 35 4.48 -12.93 -1.64
C MET A 35 4.34 -12.53 -3.11
N ILE A 36 4.07 -11.27 -3.39
CA ILE A 36 3.99 -10.72 -4.75
C ILE A 36 5.29 -10.96 -5.52
N TYR A 37 6.43 -10.75 -4.88
CA TYR A 37 7.74 -10.89 -5.49
C TYR A 37 8.35 -12.29 -5.38
N GLY A 38 7.63 -13.25 -4.82
CA GLY A 38 8.10 -14.64 -4.70
C GLY A 38 9.19 -14.85 -3.65
N TYR A 39 9.22 -14.01 -2.62
CA TYR A 39 10.15 -14.12 -1.50
C TYR A 39 9.43 -14.61 -0.24
N THR A 40 10.18 -15.27 0.66
CA THR A 40 9.74 -15.35 2.05
C THR A 40 9.82 -13.97 2.68
N THR A 41 9.00 -13.71 3.70
CA THR A 41 9.03 -12.41 4.41
C THR A 41 10.42 -12.12 4.97
N LYS A 42 11.08 -13.14 5.51
CA LYS A 42 12.45 -13.02 6.05
C LYS A 42 13.45 -12.60 4.96
N SER A 43 13.43 -13.27 3.82
CA SER A 43 14.33 -12.99 2.71
C SER A 43 14.07 -11.60 2.11
N PHE A 44 12.80 -11.24 1.96
CA PHE A 44 12.38 -9.91 1.52
C PHE A 44 12.92 -8.82 2.45
N ASN A 45 12.69 -8.96 3.74
CA ASN A 45 13.16 -7.98 4.73
C ASN A 45 14.68 -7.89 4.78
N GLN A 46 15.41 -8.99 4.56
CA GLN A 46 16.87 -8.95 4.43
C GLN A 46 17.33 -8.10 3.25
N GLN A 47 16.66 -8.19 2.10
CA GLN A 47 16.98 -7.34 0.95
C GLN A 47 16.74 -5.87 1.27
N VAL A 48 15.64 -5.56 1.93
CA VAL A 48 15.33 -4.18 2.37
C VAL A 48 16.39 -3.66 3.33
N LEU A 49 16.75 -4.46 4.35
CA LEU A 49 17.76 -4.06 5.35
C LEU A 49 19.15 -3.84 4.74
N ARG A 50 19.53 -4.61 3.74
CA ARG A 50 20.79 -4.40 2.99
C ARG A 50 20.81 -3.10 2.20
N ASN A 51 19.65 -2.53 1.93
CA ASN A 51 19.46 -1.29 1.17
C ASN A 51 18.70 -0.25 2.00
N ILE A 52 18.89 -0.27 3.31
CA ILE A 52 18.09 0.54 4.23
C ILE A 52 18.19 2.04 3.96
N GLU A 53 19.31 2.49 3.41
CA GLU A 53 19.52 3.88 3.02
C GLU A 53 18.55 4.39 1.96
N LYS A 54 17.89 3.47 1.24
CA LYS A 54 16.86 3.81 0.24
C LYS A 54 15.47 3.98 0.82
N PHE A 55 15.27 3.58 2.09
CA PHE A 55 13.96 3.54 2.73
C PHE A 55 13.89 4.50 3.91
N ASP A 56 13.69 5.75 3.61
CA ASP A 56 13.43 6.77 4.63
C ASP A 56 12.11 6.49 5.35
N GLU A 57 11.92 7.07 6.53
CA GLU A 57 10.72 6.85 7.34
C GLU A 57 9.42 7.27 6.66
N ASP A 58 9.48 8.17 5.69
CA ASP A 58 8.36 8.56 4.85
C ASP A 58 8.09 7.61 3.67
N PHE A 59 8.92 6.56 3.51
CA PHE A 59 8.75 5.50 2.51
C PHE A 59 8.33 4.16 3.13
N MET A 60 8.90 3.85 4.28
CA MET A 60 8.71 2.59 5.00
C MET A 60 8.81 2.83 6.50
N PHE A 61 7.96 2.18 7.26
CA PHE A 61 8.05 2.21 8.73
C PHE A 61 7.55 0.90 9.34
N GLN A 62 8.02 0.63 10.55
CA GLN A 62 7.55 -0.51 11.33
C GLN A 62 6.32 -0.09 12.13
N ILE A 63 5.25 -0.84 12.04
CA ILE A 63 4.03 -0.55 12.81
C ILE A 63 4.20 -0.99 14.26
N SER A 64 3.45 -0.34 15.15
CA SER A 64 3.43 -0.65 16.57
C SER A 64 2.68 -1.95 16.85
N GLU A 65 2.83 -2.48 18.07
CA GLU A 65 2.07 -3.63 18.52
C GLU A 65 0.56 -3.36 18.49
N ASN A 66 0.12 -2.19 18.91
CA ASN A 66 -1.29 -1.81 18.88
C ASN A 66 -1.82 -1.69 17.44
N GLU A 67 -1.06 -1.10 16.54
CA GLU A 67 -1.41 -1.03 15.12
C GLU A 67 -1.49 -2.42 14.50
N THR A 68 -0.59 -3.32 14.87
CA THR A 68 -0.61 -4.73 14.43
C THR A 68 -1.87 -5.44 14.92
N LYS A 69 -2.24 -5.25 16.18
CA LYS A 69 -3.47 -5.83 16.74
C LYS A 69 -4.73 -5.32 16.04
N LEU A 70 -4.80 -4.02 15.74
CA LEU A 70 -5.93 -3.42 15.01
C LEU A 70 -6.03 -3.97 13.59
N LEU A 71 -4.90 -4.11 12.91
CA LEU A 71 -4.82 -4.69 11.57
C LEU A 71 -5.35 -6.13 11.56
N LEU A 72 -4.94 -6.94 12.53
CA LEU A 72 -5.38 -8.32 12.69
C LEU A 72 -6.87 -8.44 12.97
N ARG A 73 -7.42 -7.57 13.79
CA ARG A 73 -8.85 -7.52 14.06
C ARG A 73 -9.65 -7.24 12.81
N SER A 74 -9.19 -6.33 11.97
CA SER A 74 -9.85 -6.00 10.71
C SER A 74 -9.82 -7.16 9.71
N GLN A 75 -8.79 -7.97 9.73
CA GLN A 75 -8.67 -9.18 8.91
C GLN A 75 -9.48 -10.36 9.47
N ASN A 76 -9.57 -10.51 10.78
CA ASN A 76 -10.28 -11.60 11.44
C ASN A 76 -11.80 -11.47 11.38
N VAL A 77 -12.34 -10.30 11.12
CA VAL A 77 -13.78 -10.11 10.91
C VAL A 77 -14.25 -10.85 9.65
N THR A 78 -13.34 -11.11 8.71
CA THR A 78 -13.65 -11.85 7.47
C THR A 78 -13.24 -13.33 7.51
N LEU A 79 -12.43 -13.76 8.48
CA LEU A 79 -11.92 -15.12 8.61
C LEU A 79 -12.43 -15.81 9.87
N ASN A 80 -13.67 -16.34 9.77
CA ASN A 80 -14.22 -17.39 10.62
C ASN A 80 -14.28 -17.18 12.13
N LYS A 81 -15.51 -17.07 12.59
CA LYS A 81 -15.95 -17.27 13.98
C LYS A 81 -15.55 -18.63 14.62
N ASN A 82 -14.85 -19.49 13.90
CA ASN A 82 -14.64 -20.89 14.32
C ASN A 82 -13.20 -21.27 14.66
N ASN A 83 -12.24 -20.38 14.54
CA ASN A 83 -10.88 -20.67 14.97
C ASN A 83 -10.55 -19.87 16.24
N ASN A 84 -10.84 -20.49 17.38
CA ASN A 84 -10.25 -20.14 18.69
C ASN A 84 -8.72 -20.30 18.62
N LYS A 85 -8.05 -19.59 17.77
CA LYS A 85 -6.62 -19.37 17.88
C LYS A 85 -6.40 -18.21 18.83
N GLN A 86 -6.68 -18.46 20.10
CA GLN A 86 -6.11 -17.69 21.18
C GLN A 86 -4.61 -17.71 20.99
N GLY A 87 -4.02 -16.54 20.80
CA GLY A 87 -2.59 -16.37 20.91
C GLY A 87 -1.79 -16.49 19.62
N ILE A 88 -2.26 -15.97 18.49
CA ILE A 88 -1.29 -15.52 17.49
C ILE A 88 -0.61 -14.28 18.08
N HIS A 89 0.38 -14.56 18.92
CA HIS A 89 1.34 -13.54 19.33
C HIS A 89 2.16 -13.21 18.08
N TYR A 90 1.84 -12.10 17.45
CA TYR A 90 2.77 -11.54 16.49
C TYR A 90 3.99 -11.07 17.27
N LYS A 91 4.95 -11.97 17.46
CA LYS A 91 6.30 -11.64 17.90
C LYS A 91 6.99 -10.69 16.92
N TYR A 92 6.39 -10.51 15.76
CA TYR A 92 6.90 -9.77 14.66
C TYR A 92 5.96 -8.60 14.33
N ARG A 93 6.50 -7.40 14.44
CA ARG A 93 5.79 -6.18 14.00
C ARG A 93 6.10 -5.93 12.54
N PRO A 94 5.10 -5.97 11.65
CA PRO A 94 5.32 -5.78 10.23
C PRO A 94 5.96 -4.44 9.90
N PHE A 95 6.75 -4.43 8.83
CA PHE A 95 7.07 -3.22 8.10
C PHE A 95 5.99 -2.96 7.07
N VAL A 96 5.68 -1.70 6.85
CA VAL A 96 4.72 -1.26 5.85
C VAL A 96 5.37 -0.29 4.90
N PHE A 97 4.95 -0.34 3.64
CA PHE A 97 5.49 0.45 2.54
C PHE A 97 4.36 1.26 1.94
N ASN A 98 4.53 2.56 1.86
CA ASN A 98 3.64 3.39 1.07
C ASN A 98 3.99 3.28 -0.43
N GLU A 99 3.31 4.00 -1.29
CA GLU A 99 3.55 3.95 -2.73
C GLU A 99 5.00 4.27 -3.09
N SER A 100 5.58 5.30 -2.48
CA SER A 100 6.99 5.66 -2.70
C SER A 100 7.94 4.56 -2.27
N GLY A 101 7.66 3.90 -1.14
CA GLY A 101 8.42 2.74 -0.67
C GLY A 101 8.32 1.56 -1.62
N ILE A 102 7.14 1.31 -2.17
CA ILE A 102 6.95 0.25 -3.17
C ILE A 102 7.74 0.56 -4.46
N TYR A 103 7.74 1.79 -4.92
CA TYR A 103 8.56 2.18 -6.07
C TYR A 103 10.06 2.05 -5.77
N MET A 104 10.48 2.35 -4.55
CA MET A 104 11.89 2.15 -4.15
C MET A 104 12.28 0.67 -4.14
N LEU A 105 11.37 -0.23 -3.74
CA LEU A 105 11.57 -1.68 -3.82
C LEU A 105 11.94 -2.15 -5.23
N MET A 106 11.38 -1.52 -6.24
CA MET A 106 11.67 -1.83 -7.65
C MET A 106 13.13 -1.58 -8.03
N THR A 107 13.85 -0.78 -7.28
CA THR A 107 15.28 -0.54 -7.46
C THR A 107 16.18 -1.53 -6.69
N VAL A 108 15.58 -2.29 -5.79
CA VAL A 108 16.27 -3.23 -4.89
C VAL A 108 16.09 -4.67 -5.34
N LEU A 109 14.86 -5.04 -5.68
CA LEU A 109 14.51 -6.39 -6.08
C LEU A 109 14.88 -6.61 -7.54
N ARG A 110 15.52 -7.75 -7.83
CA ARG A 110 16.11 -8.04 -9.12
C ARG A 110 15.57 -9.34 -9.71
N GLY A 111 15.72 -9.48 -11.03
CA GLY A 111 15.34 -10.65 -11.79
C GLY A 111 14.07 -10.45 -12.60
N ASP A 112 13.77 -11.42 -13.47
CA ASP A 112 12.67 -11.34 -14.43
C ASP A 112 11.31 -11.25 -13.73
N LEU A 113 11.11 -11.99 -12.65
CA LEU A 113 9.88 -11.95 -11.87
C LEU A 113 9.68 -10.57 -11.22
N ALA A 114 10.75 -9.99 -10.65
CA ALA A 114 10.70 -8.66 -10.07
C ALA A 114 10.31 -7.60 -11.10
N ILE A 115 10.87 -7.68 -12.30
CA ILE A 115 10.51 -6.79 -13.41
C ILE A 115 9.04 -6.95 -13.78
N LYS A 116 8.57 -8.17 -13.95
CA LYS A 116 7.18 -8.48 -14.31
C LYS A 116 6.20 -7.95 -13.28
N GLN A 117 6.44 -8.25 -12.01
CA GLN A 117 5.56 -7.84 -10.90
C GLN A 117 5.60 -6.34 -10.67
N SER A 118 6.77 -5.72 -10.80
CA SER A 118 6.90 -4.26 -10.72
C SER A 118 6.10 -3.55 -11.80
N LYS A 119 6.17 -4.02 -13.04
CA LYS A 119 5.35 -3.46 -14.14
C LYS A 119 3.85 -3.60 -13.85
N ALA A 120 3.43 -4.75 -13.34
CA ALA A 120 2.03 -4.97 -12.98
C ALA A 120 1.57 -4.02 -11.87
N LEU A 121 2.38 -3.84 -10.82
CA LEU A 121 2.11 -2.89 -9.74
C LEU A 121 2.02 -1.44 -10.23
N ILE A 122 2.96 -1.01 -11.06
CA ILE A 122 2.97 0.34 -11.63
C ILE A 122 1.68 0.60 -12.42
N ARG A 123 1.28 -0.35 -13.27
CA ARG A 123 0.07 -0.22 -14.08
C ARG A 123 -1.20 -0.18 -13.23
N LEU A 124 -1.25 -0.99 -12.18
CA LEU A 124 -2.39 -1.01 -11.26
C LEU A 124 -2.49 0.27 -10.45
N PHE A 125 -1.40 0.77 -9.89
CA PHE A 125 -1.36 2.04 -9.18
C PHE A 125 -1.77 3.20 -10.08
N LYS A 126 -1.29 3.22 -11.32
CA LYS A 126 -1.69 4.23 -12.29
C LYS A 126 -3.19 4.20 -12.55
N ARG A 127 -3.76 3.02 -12.82
CA ARG A 127 -5.21 2.89 -13.04
C ARG A 127 -6.03 3.32 -11.83
N MET A 128 -5.59 2.97 -10.63
CA MET A 128 -6.26 3.38 -9.40
C MET A 128 -6.25 4.89 -9.22
N LYS A 129 -5.16 5.56 -9.53
CA LYS A 129 -5.06 7.03 -9.51
C LYS A 129 -5.92 7.68 -10.57
N ASP A 130 -5.87 7.18 -11.81
CA ASP A 130 -6.67 7.70 -12.91
C ASP A 130 -8.17 7.57 -12.61
N TYR A 131 -8.59 6.46 -12.00
CA TYR A 131 -9.96 6.27 -11.53
C TYR A 131 -10.38 7.30 -10.48
N ILE A 132 -9.52 7.58 -9.51
CA ILE A 132 -9.78 8.58 -8.47
C ILE A 132 -9.86 9.98 -9.08
N VAL A 133 -8.95 10.32 -9.99
CA VAL A 133 -8.95 11.59 -10.73
C VAL A 133 -10.19 11.67 -11.61
N GLY A 134 -10.51 10.62 -12.38
CA GLY A 134 -11.70 10.57 -13.23
C GLY A 134 -13.00 10.69 -12.43
N SER A 135 -13.10 10.05 -11.29
CA SER A 135 -14.25 10.18 -10.39
C SER A 135 -14.33 11.55 -9.72
N ARG A 136 -13.19 12.21 -9.49
CA ARG A 136 -13.15 13.61 -9.02
C ARG A 136 -13.49 14.59 -10.12
N GLU A 137 -13.08 14.35 -11.35
CA GLU A 137 -13.45 15.16 -12.51
C GLU A 137 -14.95 15.04 -12.84
N GLN A 138 -15.54 13.89 -12.55
CA GLN A 138 -17.00 13.69 -12.66
C GLN A 138 -17.77 14.30 -11.48
N LEU A 139 -17.09 14.68 -10.41
CA LEU A 139 -17.68 15.04 -9.13
C LEU A 139 -17.70 16.53 -8.77
N PRO A 140 -17.06 17.51 -9.39
CA PRO A 140 -17.59 18.82 -9.13
C PRO A 140 -18.94 18.90 -9.81
N SER A 141 -19.99 18.60 -9.03
CA SER A 141 -21.34 18.97 -9.43
C SER A 141 -21.29 20.40 -9.97
N LYS A 142 -22.06 20.70 -11.00
CA LYS A 142 -22.19 22.08 -11.52
C LYS A 142 -22.34 23.09 -10.36
N LYS A 143 -22.92 22.67 -9.24
CA LYS A 143 -23.08 23.46 -8.02
C LYS A 143 -21.76 23.78 -7.33
N PHE A 144 -20.83 22.82 -7.25
CA PHE A 144 -19.50 23.01 -6.64
C PHE A 144 -18.62 23.93 -7.47
N ILE A 145 -18.60 23.76 -8.78
CA ILE A 145 -17.90 24.65 -9.72
C ILE A 145 -18.46 26.06 -9.64
N LYS A 146 -19.81 26.21 -9.58
CA LYS A 146 -20.48 27.51 -9.43
C LYS A 146 -20.12 28.19 -8.11
N THR A 147 -20.00 27.42 -7.03
CA THR A 147 -19.59 27.94 -5.72
C THR A 147 -18.14 28.41 -5.74
N ILE A 148 -17.21 27.66 -6.33
CA ILE A 148 -15.80 28.04 -6.46
C ILE A 148 -15.68 29.28 -7.36
N LYS A 149 -16.38 29.34 -8.49
CA LYS A 149 -16.40 30.51 -9.36
C LYS A 149 -16.95 31.74 -8.65
N GLY A 150 -17.99 31.58 -7.83
CA GLY A 150 -18.51 32.65 -6.99
C GLY A 150 -17.51 33.19 -5.97
N LEU A 151 -16.74 32.29 -5.34
CA LEU A 151 -15.68 32.63 -4.40
C LEU A 151 -14.51 33.37 -5.09
N LEU A 152 -14.12 32.94 -6.29
CA LEU A 152 -13.02 33.54 -7.05
C LEU A 152 -13.41 34.92 -7.67
N SER A 153 -14.69 35.17 -7.91
CA SER A 153 -15.20 36.44 -8.42
C SER A 153 -15.52 37.47 -7.33
N ASN A 154 -15.36 37.11 -6.06
CA ASN A 154 -15.64 38.00 -4.94
C ASN A 154 -14.41 38.89 -4.62
N PRO A 155 -14.48 40.21 -4.82
CA PRO A 155 -13.33 41.10 -4.64
C PRO A 155 -12.86 41.21 -3.18
N THR A 156 -13.63 40.74 -2.20
CA THR A 156 -13.25 40.72 -0.78
C THR A 156 -12.32 39.56 -0.41
N LEU A 157 -12.09 38.63 -1.33
CA LEU A 157 -11.22 37.46 -1.16
C LEU A 157 -9.88 37.58 -1.87
N THR A 158 -9.51 38.74 -2.38
CA THR A 158 -8.15 39.00 -2.84
C THR A 158 -7.21 38.93 -1.64
N LEU A 159 -6.40 37.85 -1.61
CA LEU A 159 -5.29 37.73 -0.69
C LEU A 159 -4.27 38.83 -0.99
N ASN A 160 -4.15 39.78 -0.08
CA ASN A 160 -3.01 40.68 -0.05
C ASN A 160 -1.77 39.93 0.47
#